data_7e7d14cc8d7a2b3ebe42a4e06476de83
#
_entry.id   7e7d14cc8d7a2b3ebe42a4e06476de83
#
_cell.length_a   1.000
_cell.length_b   1.000
_cell.length_c   1.000
_cell.angle_alpha   90.00
_cell.angle_beta   90.00
_cell.angle_gamma   90.00
#
_symmetry.space_group_name_H-M   'P 1'
#
loop_
_entity.id
_entity.type
_entity.pdbx_description
1 polymer ?
#
loop_
_entity_poly.entity_id
_entity_poly.type
_entity_poly.pdbx_seq_one_letter_code
_entity_poly.pdbx_strand_id
1 'polypeptide(L)'
;MDFLSLAKKRYACRKYTAQKVEQAKLDTILEAGRVAPTGANRQPQRLIVVRSEEGMARLARCTRDFGAPCAIIVCADTGQAWERKYDGKVIGDIDASIVTDHMMLCAASLGLDTLWILSLIHISEPTRPISIS
;
A
#
# COMPACT_ATOMS: atom_id res chain seq x y z
N MET A 1 -6.21 -0.86 22.92
CA MET A 1 -5.51 0.39 22.57
C MET A 1 -6.49 1.31 21.87
N ASP A 2 -6.64 2.50 22.34
CA ASP A 2 -7.53 3.46 21.67
C ASP A 2 -6.90 4.00 20.38
N PHE A 3 -7.71 4.64 19.55
CA PHE A 3 -7.25 5.10 18.25
C PHE A 3 -6.11 6.12 18.34
N LEU A 4 -6.18 7.06 19.29
CA LEU A 4 -5.14 8.08 19.40
C LEU A 4 -3.79 7.45 19.76
N SER A 5 -3.78 6.50 20.69
CA SER A 5 -2.58 5.77 21.06
C SER A 5 -2.01 5.00 19.86
N LEU A 6 -2.89 4.37 19.07
CA LEU A 6 -2.51 3.68 17.86
C LEU A 6 -1.88 4.64 16.83
N ALA A 7 -2.52 5.76 16.59
CA ALA A 7 -2.02 6.77 15.65
C ALA A 7 -0.64 7.29 16.06
N LYS A 8 -0.41 7.47 17.36
CA LYS A 8 0.90 7.89 17.89
C LYS A 8 1.95 6.79 17.77
N LYS A 9 1.55 5.53 17.89
CA LYS A 9 2.45 4.38 17.81
C LYS A 9 3.00 4.16 16.39
N ARG A 10 2.19 4.37 15.37
CA ARG A 10 2.61 4.22 13.99
C ARG A 10 3.74 5.21 13.66
N TYR A 11 4.81 4.72 13.07
CA TYR A 11 5.93 5.57 12.62
C TYR A 11 6.49 5.04 11.30
N ALA A 12 7.24 5.86 10.59
CA ALA A 12 7.91 5.46 9.35
C ALA A 12 9.15 4.61 9.68
N CYS A 13 9.06 3.32 9.45
CA CYS A 13 10.12 2.37 9.76
C CYS A 13 11.01 2.14 8.54
N ARG A 14 12.32 2.27 8.71
CA ARG A 14 13.29 2.11 7.62
C ARG A 14 14.33 1.02 7.90
N LYS A 15 13.99 0.07 8.76
CA LYS A 15 14.83 -1.09 9.05
C LYS A 15 13.94 -2.24 9.49
N TYR A 16 14.02 -3.34 8.78
CA TYR A 16 13.17 -4.51 9.01
C TYR A 16 14.03 -5.76 9.24
N THR A 17 13.44 -6.74 9.93
CA THR A 17 14.00 -8.08 10.02
C THR A 17 13.55 -8.91 8.82
N ALA A 18 14.19 -10.06 8.63
CA ALA A 18 13.78 -10.99 7.58
C ALA A 18 12.56 -11.85 7.97
N GLN A 19 12.00 -11.64 9.15
CA GLN A 19 10.85 -12.39 9.63
C GLN A 19 9.65 -12.18 8.73
N LYS A 20 9.08 -13.27 8.24
CA LYS A 20 7.92 -13.21 7.34
C LYS A 20 6.68 -12.75 8.09
N VAL A 21 5.83 -12.01 7.39
CA VAL A 21 4.52 -11.58 7.91
C VAL A 21 3.57 -12.78 7.89
N GLU A 22 2.94 -13.05 9.02
CA GLU A 22 1.94 -14.12 9.12
C GLU A 22 0.78 -13.86 8.18
N GLN A 23 0.29 -14.91 7.52
CA GLN A 23 -0.80 -14.78 6.56
C GLN A 23 -2.06 -14.17 7.20
N ALA A 24 -2.38 -14.57 8.43
CA ALA A 24 -3.57 -14.04 9.11
C ALA A 24 -3.48 -12.53 9.34
N LYS A 25 -2.30 -12.02 9.68
CA LYS A 25 -2.08 -10.59 9.84
C LYS A 25 -2.20 -9.85 8.50
N LEU A 26 -1.63 -10.42 7.46
CA LEU A 26 -1.72 -9.85 6.11
C LEU A 26 -3.17 -9.77 5.65
N ASP A 27 -3.94 -10.84 5.86
CA ASP A 27 -5.36 -10.87 5.50
C ASP A 27 -6.15 -9.78 6.23
N THR A 28 -5.85 -9.55 7.50
CA THR A 28 -6.49 -8.48 8.29
C THR A 28 -6.14 -7.10 7.74
N ILE A 29 -4.88 -6.89 7.38
CA ILE A 29 -4.43 -5.63 6.78
C ILE A 29 -5.12 -5.37 5.44
N LEU A 30 -5.21 -6.38 4.59
CA LEU A 30 -5.88 -6.26 3.29
C LEU A 30 -7.37 -5.96 3.47
N GLU A 31 -8.01 -6.55 4.47
CA GLU A 31 -9.41 -6.24 4.80
C GLU A 31 -9.58 -4.80 5.24
N ALA A 32 -8.65 -4.25 6.03
CA ALA A 32 -8.67 -2.84 6.39
C ALA A 32 -8.61 -1.95 5.15
N GLY A 33 -7.81 -2.32 4.16
CA GLY A 33 -7.75 -1.61 2.88
C GLY A 33 -9.04 -1.73 2.08
N ARG A 34 -9.69 -2.90 2.13
CA ARG A 34 -10.95 -3.13 1.42
C ARG A 34 -12.10 -2.28 1.97
N VAL A 35 -12.16 -2.10 3.28
CA VAL A 35 -13.26 -1.38 3.93
C VAL A 35 -13.02 0.13 4.05
N ALA A 36 -11.88 0.63 3.63
CA ALA A 36 -11.58 2.05 3.67
C ALA A 36 -12.60 2.86 2.85
N PRO A 37 -12.97 4.06 3.29
CA PRO A 37 -13.90 4.89 2.53
C PRO A 37 -13.28 5.36 1.22
N THR A 38 -14.11 5.45 0.19
CA THR A 38 -13.70 5.96 -1.12
C THR A 38 -14.76 6.91 -1.66
N GLY A 39 -14.37 7.80 -2.57
CA GLY A 39 -15.28 8.76 -3.17
C GLY A 39 -16.45 8.07 -3.87
N ALA A 40 -17.68 8.46 -3.50
CA ALA A 40 -18.93 7.87 -3.99
C ALA A 40 -18.98 6.34 -3.86
N ASN A 41 -18.20 5.78 -2.95
CA ASN A 41 -18.07 4.34 -2.72
C ASN A 41 -17.72 3.57 -4.00
N ARG A 42 -16.91 4.18 -4.86
CA ARG A 42 -16.50 3.58 -6.13
C ARG A 42 -15.52 2.43 -5.95
N GLN A 43 -14.82 2.37 -4.84
CA GLN A 43 -13.88 1.29 -4.51
C GLN A 43 -12.86 1.02 -5.62
N PRO A 44 -12.09 2.03 -6.05
CA PRO A 44 -11.16 1.88 -7.16
C PRO A 44 -9.85 1.21 -6.76
N GLN A 45 -9.64 0.99 -5.46
CA GLN A 45 -8.37 0.45 -4.97
C GLN A 45 -8.12 -0.96 -5.48
N ARG A 46 -6.89 -1.19 -5.91
CA ARG A 46 -6.37 -2.52 -6.29
C ARG A 46 -5.07 -2.71 -5.54
N LEU A 47 -4.95 -3.84 -4.87
CA LEU A 47 -3.82 -4.13 -3.99
C LEU A 47 -3.00 -5.27 -4.60
N ILE A 48 -1.70 -5.04 -4.78
CA ILE A 48 -0.77 -6.06 -5.24
C ILE A 48 0.13 -6.41 -4.07
N VAL A 49 0.06 -7.64 -3.61
CA VAL A 49 0.90 -8.12 -2.51
C VAL A 49 2.16 -8.76 -3.07
N VAL A 50 3.31 -8.26 -2.64
CA VAL A 50 4.62 -8.77 -3.05
C VAL A 50 5.25 -9.45 -1.85
N ARG A 51 5.45 -10.77 -1.92
CA ARG A 51 5.96 -11.58 -0.81
C ARG A 51 7.09 -12.51 -1.21
N SER A 52 7.19 -12.87 -2.49
CA SER A 52 8.24 -13.78 -2.95
C SER A 52 9.59 -13.07 -2.95
N GLU A 53 10.67 -13.84 -2.79
CA GLU A 53 12.02 -13.30 -2.90
C GLU A 53 12.24 -12.65 -4.27
N GLU A 54 11.74 -13.27 -5.32
CA GLU A 54 11.84 -12.74 -6.69
C GLU A 54 11.07 -11.43 -6.82
N GLY A 55 9.84 -11.37 -6.31
CA GLY A 55 9.01 -10.16 -6.36
C GLY A 55 9.66 -9.01 -5.60
N MET A 56 10.16 -9.26 -4.39
CA MET A 56 10.84 -8.24 -3.60
C MET A 56 12.14 -7.80 -4.26
N ALA A 57 12.88 -8.70 -4.90
CA ALA A 57 14.10 -8.33 -5.64
C ALA A 57 13.77 -7.42 -6.83
N ARG A 58 12.67 -7.66 -7.51
CA ARG A 58 12.20 -6.79 -8.60
C ARG A 58 11.77 -5.43 -8.06
N LEU A 59 11.04 -5.41 -6.96
CA LEU A 59 10.61 -4.17 -6.33
C LEU A 59 11.81 -3.32 -5.89
N ALA A 60 12.85 -3.95 -5.36
CA ALA A 60 14.08 -3.28 -4.93
C ALA A 60 14.80 -2.55 -6.07
N ARG A 61 14.52 -2.90 -7.33
CA ARG A 61 15.03 -2.19 -8.51
C ARG A 61 14.28 -0.91 -8.80
N CYS A 62 13.10 -0.74 -8.21
CA CYS A 62 12.22 0.40 -8.44
C CYS A 62 12.24 1.38 -7.27
N THR A 63 12.58 0.90 -6.09
CA THR A 63 12.58 1.70 -4.87
C THR A 63 13.46 1.01 -3.81
N ARG A 64 13.71 1.71 -2.71
CA ARG A 64 14.41 1.10 -1.57
C ARG A 64 13.39 0.35 -0.71
N ASP A 65 13.65 -0.91 -0.43
CA ASP A 65 12.77 -1.73 0.40
C ASP A 65 13.21 -1.82 1.87
N PHE A 66 14.39 -1.32 2.20
CA PHE A 66 14.96 -1.31 3.55
C PHE A 66 15.02 -2.71 4.20
N GLY A 67 15.10 -3.74 3.38
CA GLY A 67 15.14 -5.12 3.86
C GLY A 67 13.78 -5.70 4.26
N ALA A 68 12.69 -5.06 3.87
CA ALA A 68 11.36 -5.55 4.20
C ALA A 68 11.06 -6.90 3.52
N PRO A 69 10.40 -7.84 4.22
CA PRO A 69 10.07 -9.14 3.64
C PRO A 69 8.82 -9.13 2.77
N CYS A 70 8.05 -8.04 2.81
CA CYS A 70 6.76 -7.95 2.14
C CYS A 70 6.45 -6.50 1.78
N ALA A 71 5.74 -6.30 0.69
CA ALA A 71 5.25 -4.99 0.29
C ALA A 71 3.84 -5.11 -0.27
N ILE A 72 3.06 -4.06 -0.13
CA ILE A 72 1.75 -3.94 -0.76
C ILE A 72 1.80 -2.72 -1.67
N ILE A 73 1.55 -2.93 -2.96
CA ILE A 73 1.45 -1.84 -3.92
C ILE A 73 -0.02 -1.45 -3.98
N VAL A 74 -0.30 -0.21 -3.60
CA VAL A 74 -1.66 0.33 -3.60
C VAL A 74 -1.87 1.08 -4.89
N CYS A 75 -2.81 0.60 -5.69
CA CYS A 75 -3.16 1.18 -6.98
C CYS A 75 -4.59 1.69 -6.96
N ALA A 76 -4.88 2.64 -7.81
CA ALA A 76 -6.24 3.08 -8.05
C ALA A 76 -6.57 2.91 -9.54
N ASP A 77 -7.69 2.23 -9.80
CA ASP A 77 -8.23 2.15 -11.16
C ASP A 77 -8.87 3.49 -11.52
N THR A 78 -8.20 4.27 -12.34
CA THR A 78 -8.67 5.61 -12.69
C THR A 78 -9.96 5.60 -13.49
N GLY A 79 -10.27 4.50 -14.17
CA GLY A 79 -11.56 4.34 -14.86
C GLY A 79 -12.73 4.06 -13.92
N GLN A 80 -12.44 3.56 -12.71
CA GLN A 80 -13.44 3.24 -11.68
C GLN A 80 -13.58 4.37 -10.66
N ALA A 81 -12.54 5.14 -10.40
CA ALA A 81 -12.54 6.21 -9.40
C ALA A 81 -13.56 7.31 -9.73
N TRP A 82 -14.07 7.95 -8.67
CA TRP A 82 -14.99 9.07 -8.83
C TRP A 82 -14.30 10.25 -9.51
N GLU A 83 -14.98 10.86 -10.45
CA GLU A 83 -14.53 12.05 -11.13
C GLU A 83 -15.38 13.25 -10.68
N ARG A 84 -14.71 14.28 -10.22
CA ARG A 84 -15.37 15.52 -9.81
C ARG A 84 -15.83 16.28 -11.05
N LYS A 85 -17.14 16.49 -11.17
CA LYS A 85 -17.75 17.04 -12.39
C LYS A 85 -17.29 18.45 -12.71
N TYR A 86 -17.07 19.22 -11.68
CA TYR A 86 -16.85 20.65 -11.85
C TYR A 86 -15.45 20.97 -12.43
N ASP A 87 -14.46 20.12 -12.29
CA ASP A 87 -13.12 20.32 -12.84
C ASP A 87 -12.50 19.07 -13.47
N GLY A 88 -13.23 17.97 -13.49
CA GLY A 88 -12.76 16.72 -14.09
C GLY A 88 -11.69 15.98 -13.30
N LYS A 89 -11.42 16.39 -12.06
CA LYS A 89 -10.41 15.72 -11.25
C LYS A 89 -10.84 14.30 -10.87
N VAL A 90 -10.03 13.32 -11.26
CA VAL A 90 -10.20 11.93 -10.82
C VAL A 90 -9.50 11.75 -9.49
N ILE A 91 -10.21 11.30 -8.47
CA ILE A 91 -9.70 11.27 -7.10
C ILE A 91 -9.07 9.94 -6.69
N GLY A 92 -8.64 9.13 -7.65
CA GLY A 92 -8.03 7.83 -7.35
C GLY A 92 -6.86 7.91 -6.37
N ASP A 93 -6.02 8.94 -6.51
CA ASP A 93 -4.88 9.16 -5.61
C ASP A 93 -5.32 9.40 -4.18
N ILE A 94 -6.41 10.13 -3.99
CA ILE A 94 -6.96 10.41 -2.66
C ILE A 94 -7.47 9.11 -2.05
N ASP A 95 -8.23 8.33 -2.81
CA ASP A 95 -8.75 7.03 -2.35
C ASP A 95 -7.60 6.09 -1.99
N ALA A 96 -6.59 5.99 -2.84
CA ALA A 96 -5.41 5.15 -2.58
C ALA A 96 -4.68 5.57 -1.31
N SER A 97 -4.58 6.86 -1.04
CA SER A 97 -3.94 7.39 0.16
C SER A 97 -4.69 7.00 1.42
N ILE A 98 -6.02 7.09 1.40
CA ILE A 98 -6.86 6.69 2.52
C ILE A 98 -6.73 5.18 2.78
N VAL A 99 -6.78 4.37 1.73
CA VAL A 99 -6.60 2.92 1.80
C VAL A 99 -5.25 2.58 2.42
N THR A 100 -4.19 3.25 1.97
CA THR A 100 -2.84 3.04 2.50
C THR A 100 -2.77 3.35 3.99
N ASP A 101 -3.33 4.47 4.43
CA ASP A 101 -3.32 4.85 5.83
C ASP A 101 -4.09 3.86 6.70
N HIS A 102 -5.25 3.39 6.24
CA HIS A 102 -6.02 2.35 6.93
C HIS A 102 -5.19 1.09 7.15
N MET A 103 -4.47 0.64 6.11
CA MET A 103 -3.64 -0.55 6.21
C MET A 103 -2.43 -0.34 7.13
N MET A 104 -1.81 0.84 7.10
CA MET A 104 -0.68 1.14 7.97
C MET A 104 -1.10 1.16 9.44
N LEU A 105 -2.24 1.76 9.75
CA LEU A 105 -2.76 1.78 11.12
C LEU A 105 -3.16 0.37 11.58
N CYS A 106 -3.76 -0.42 10.70
CA CYS A 106 -4.08 -1.81 10.99
C CYS A 106 -2.82 -2.61 11.29
N ALA A 107 -1.78 -2.46 10.46
CA ALA A 107 -0.49 -3.13 10.67
C ALA A 107 0.10 -2.76 12.04
N ALA A 108 0.07 -1.49 12.41
CA ALA A 108 0.56 -1.05 13.71
C ALA A 108 -0.22 -1.70 14.86
N SER A 109 -1.53 -1.87 14.72
CA SER A 109 -2.35 -2.56 15.73
C SER A 109 -1.99 -4.03 15.89
N LEU A 110 -1.40 -4.62 14.86
CA LEU A 110 -0.96 -6.02 14.84
C LEU A 110 0.52 -6.19 15.22
N GLY A 111 1.19 -5.11 15.60
CA GLY A 111 2.60 -5.14 15.98
C GLY A 111 3.56 -5.11 14.80
N LEU A 112 3.11 -4.71 13.63
CA LEU A 112 3.94 -4.61 12.43
C LEU A 112 4.23 -3.15 12.11
N ASP A 113 5.47 -2.89 11.72
CA ASP A 113 5.91 -1.57 11.30
C ASP A 113 5.80 -1.44 9.79
N THR A 114 5.61 -0.22 9.32
CA THR A 114 5.40 0.08 7.91
C THR A 114 6.16 1.31 7.47
N LEU A 115 6.29 1.45 6.16
CA LEU A 115 6.79 2.67 5.53
C LEU A 115 5.99 2.93 4.26
N TRP A 116 5.49 4.14 4.13
CA TRP A 116 4.82 4.59 2.92
C TRP A 116 5.86 5.13 1.96
N ILE A 117 5.97 4.51 0.79
CA ILE A 117 6.92 4.92 -0.23
C ILE A 117 6.18 5.48 -1.43
N LEU A 118 6.50 6.71 -1.78
CA LEU A 118 5.93 7.40 -2.94
C LEU A 118 6.94 7.53 -4.09
N SER A 119 8.22 7.30 -3.82
CA SER A 119 9.30 7.48 -4.78
C SER A 119 9.62 6.22 -5.55
N LEU A 120 8.65 5.73 -6.34
CA LEU A 120 8.88 4.62 -7.25
C LEU A 120 9.52 5.13 -8.53
N ILE A 121 10.59 4.45 -8.96
CA ILE A 121 11.28 4.77 -10.19
C ILE A 121 11.04 3.67 -11.21
N HIS A 122 10.64 4.03 -12.43
CA HIS A 122 10.58 3.10 -13.55
C HIS A 122 12.00 2.83 -14.04
N ILE A 123 12.47 1.60 -13.84
CA ILE A 123 13.77 1.15 -14.36
C ILE A 123 13.57 0.21 -15.55
N SER A 124 12.37 0.03 -15.99
CA SER A 124 12.09 -0.79 -17.15
C SER A 124 12.21 0.01 -18.44
N GLU A 125 12.35 -0.70 -19.56
CA GLU A 125 12.20 -0.08 -20.87
C GLU A 125 10.86 0.63 -20.97
N PRO A 126 10.77 1.77 -21.69
CA PRO A 126 9.55 2.57 -21.74
C PRO A 126 8.30 1.84 -22.19
N THR A 127 8.45 0.70 -22.86
CA THR A 127 7.33 -0.07 -23.42
C THR A 127 6.95 -1.28 -22.55
N ARG A 128 7.62 -1.52 -21.45
CA ARG A 128 7.36 -2.66 -20.57
C ARG A 128 7.01 -2.22 -19.17
N PRO A 129 5.75 -2.41 -18.75
CA PRO A 129 5.41 -2.24 -17.34
C PRO A 129 6.19 -3.27 -16.51
N ILE A 130 6.54 -2.88 -15.28
CA ILE A 130 7.16 -3.80 -14.33
C ILE A 130 6.11 -4.81 -13.91
N SER A 131 6.39 -6.09 -14.14
CA SER A 131 5.53 -7.16 -13.65
C SER A 131 5.99 -7.53 -12.25
N ILE A 132 5.11 -7.32 -11.27
CA ILE A 132 5.36 -7.63 -9.86
C ILE A 132 4.30 -8.64 -9.43
N SER A 133 4.73 -9.72 -8.87
CA SER A 133 3.82 -10.76 -8.40
C SER A 133 4.24 -11.29 -7.03
#